data_b67b1898238fc4e6e3c0371fa156d250
#
_entry.id   b67b1898238fc4e6e3c0371fa156d250
#
_cell.length_a   1.000
_cell.length_b   1.000
_cell.length_c   1.000
_cell.angle_alpha   90.00
_cell.angle_beta   90.00
_cell.angle_gamma   90.00
#
_symmetry.space_group_name_H-M   'P 1'
#
loop_
_entity.id
_entity.type
_entity.pdbx_description
1 polymer ?
#
loop_
_entity_poly.entity_id
_entity_poly.type
_entity_poly.pdbx_seq_one_letter_code
_entity_poly.pdbx_strand_id
1 'polypeptide(L)'
;MELFTEADHLAEARYRKLLREQPGFVWRRFSDGEELMAYVFFPPGHRAEAAAPSVLFFHGGMWVGKSLGDFVPWALHLAQQGIAGIIPMFRTRGDYEVEPMDILEEGREAWAWVHGNAALLGLDPARITVAG
;
A
#
# COMPACT_ATOMS: atom_id res chain seq x y z
N MET A 1 2.10 -26.30 16.75
CA MET A 1 3.33 -25.77 16.09
C MET A 1 3.13 -24.31 15.79
N GLU A 2 3.89 -23.46 16.40
CA GLU A 2 3.87 -22.04 16.07
C GLU A 2 4.59 -21.84 14.73
N LEU A 3 3.90 -21.23 13.77
CA LEU A 3 4.47 -20.94 12.46
C LEU A 3 5.34 -19.67 12.47
N PHE A 4 5.19 -18.85 13.50
CA PHE A 4 5.91 -17.59 13.66
C PHE A 4 6.52 -17.50 15.06
N THR A 5 7.71 -16.95 15.12
CA THR A 5 8.44 -16.72 16.38
C THR A 5 8.05 -15.37 16.99
N GLU A 6 8.45 -15.12 18.24
CA GLU A 6 8.30 -13.82 18.88
C GLU A 6 9.03 -12.71 18.08
N ALA A 7 10.18 -13.05 17.49
CA ALA A 7 10.93 -12.14 16.66
C ALA A 7 10.14 -11.73 15.39
N ASP A 8 9.40 -12.66 14.80
CA ASP A 8 8.55 -12.36 13.63
C ASP A 8 7.40 -11.40 14.00
N HIS A 9 6.77 -11.61 15.16
CA HIS A 9 5.73 -10.72 15.65
C HIS A 9 6.25 -9.31 15.96
N LEU A 10 7.44 -9.19 16.53
CA LEU A 10 8.08 -7.90 16.80
C LEU A 10 8.47 -7.19 15.49
N ALA A 11 8.96 -7.93 14.51
CA ALA A 11 9.27 -7.38 13.19
C ALA A 11 8.01 -6.86 12.49
N GLU A 12 6.92 -7.61 12.52
CA GLU A 12 5.63 -7.19 11.94
C GLU A 12 5.11 -5.91 12.61
N ALA A 13 5.14 -5.82 13.93
CA ALA A 13 4.73 -4.64 14.68
C ALA A 13 5.57 -3.40 14.31
N ARG A 14 6.88 -3.57 14.15
CA ARG A 14 7.81 -2.53 13.71
C ARG A 14 7.46 -2.04 12.30
N TYR A 15 7.22 -2.95 11.37
CA TYR A 15 6.91 -2.59 9.98
C TYR A 15 5.54 -1.92 9.86
N ARG A 16 4.54 -2.35 10.61
CA ARG A 16 3.25 -1.65 10.69
C ARG A 16 3.39 -0.21 11.19
N LYS A 17 4.23 0.00 12.19
CA LYS A 17 4.53 1.33 12.71
C LYS A 17 5.18 2.20 11.64
N LEU A 18 6.22 1.69 10.97
CA LEU A 18 6.90 2.38 9.88
C LEU A 18 5.93 2.74 8.75
N LEU A 19 5.01 1.85 8.40
CA LEU A 19 3.99 2.12 7.39
C LEU A 19 3.13 3.34 7.79
N ARG A 20 2.64 3.37 9.01
CA ARG A 20 1.76 4.44 9.50
C ARG A 20 2.48 5.79 9.69
N GLU A 21 3.78 5.80 9.76
CA GLU A 21 4.61 7.01 9.82
C GLU A 21 4.80 7.64 8.43
N GLN A 22 4.47 6.93 7.35
CA GLN A 22 4.60 7.45 6.00
C GLN A 22 3.43 8.37 5.63
N PRO A 23 3.59 9.26 4.64
CA PRO A 23 2.50 10.02 4.10
C PRO A 23 1.34 9.11 3.68
N GLY A 24 0.15 9.40 4.20
CA GLY A 24 -1.07 8.66 3.92
C GLY A 24 -2.06 9.50 3.14
N PHE A 25 -2.74 8.85 2.19
CA PHE A 25 -3.73 9.49 1.34
C PHE A 25 -5.01 8.67 1.36
N VAL A 26 -6.17 9.34 1.45
CA VAL A 26 -7.46 8.67 1.29
C VAL A 26 -7.67 8.36 -0.18
N TRP A 27 -7.72 7.09 -0.53
CA TRP A 27 -7.96 6.68 -1.91
C TRP A 27 -9.42 6.26 -2.16
N ARG A 28 -10.14 5.92 -1.13
CA ARG A 28 -11.56 5.62 -1.20
C ARG A 28 -12.29 6.08 0.07
N ARG A 29 -13.47 6.62 -0.10
CA ARG A 29 -14.36 7.03 0.99
C ARG A 29 -15.74 6.42 0.78
N PHE A 30 -16.28 5.83 1.85
CA PHE A 30 -17.60 5.21 1.83
C PHE A 30 -18.67 6.18 2.35
N SER A 31 -19.94 5.86 2.04
CA SER A 31 -21.08 6.68 2.42
C SER A 31 -21.29 6.81 3.94
N ASP A 32 -20.81 5.84 4.73
CA ASP A 32 -20.82 5.87 6.19
C ASP A 32 -19.68 6.71 6.80
N GLY A 33 -18.83 7.27 5.98
CA GLY A 33 -17.68 8.08 6.38
C GLY A 33 -16.38 7.28 6.58
N GLU A 34 -16.40 5.97 6.42
CA GLU A 34 -15.20 5.15 6.49
C GLU A 34 -14.27 5.44 5.29
N GLU A 35 -12.97 5.40 5.55
CA GLU A 35 -11.94 5.73 4.58
C GLU A 35 -10.92 4.61 4.44
N LEU A 36 -10.47 4.36 3.20
CA LEU A 36 -9.32 3.52 2.93
C LEU A 36 -8.12 4.39 2.59
N MET A 37 -7.01 4.11 3.28
CA MET A 37 -5.75 4.84 3.14
C MET A 37 -4.80 4.14 2.20
N ALA A 38 -4.01 4.91 1.47
CA ALA A 38 -2.81 4.44 0.78
C ALA A 38 -1.60 5.14 1.39
N TYR A 39 -0.61 4.36 1.80
CA TYR A 39 0.64 4.88 2.36
C TYR A 39 1.72 4.86 1.29
N VAL A 40 2.49 5.94 1.21
CA VAL A 40 3.49 6.09 0.16
C VAL A 40 4.88 6.26 0.75
N PHE A 41 5.80 5.39 0.35
CA PHE A 41 7.21 5.48 0.63
C PHE A 41 7.87 6.25 -0.51
N PHE A 42 8.02 7.55 -0.34
CA PHE A 42 8.68 8.38 -1.34
C PHE A 42 10.19 8.22 -1.30
N PRO A 43 10.87 8.32 -2.45
CA PRO A 43 12.33 8.45 -2.48
C PRO A 43 12.81 9.65 -1.65
N PRO A 44 14.01 9.57 -1.07
CA PRO A 44 14.61 10.73 -0.38
C PRO A 44 14.65 11.96 -1.29
N GLY A 45 14.24 13.12 -0.76
CA GLY A 45 14.20 14.36 -1.53
C GLY A 45 13.14 14.41 -2.63
N HIS A 46 12.13 13.55 -2.59
CA HIS A 46 11.06 13.48 -3.58
C HIS A 46 10.31 14.82 -3.71
N ARG A 47 9.98 15.17 -4.93
CA ARG A 47 9.25 16.39 -5.31
C ARG A 47 8.16 16.05 -6.32
N ALA A 48 7.15 16.91 -6.42
CA ALA A 48 6.04 16.73 -7.36
C ALA A 48 6.50 16.62 -8.82
N GLU A 49 7.60 17.27 -9.18
CA GLU A 49 8.17 17.27 -10.53
C GLU A 49 9.07 16.07 -10.83
N ALA A 50 9.30 15.19 -9.84
CA ALA A 50 10.25 14.08 -9.95
C ALA A 50 9.87 13.04 -11.01
N ALA A 51 8.57 12.87 -11.26
CA ALA A 51 8.05 11.83 -12.16
C ALA A 51 8.67 10.46 -11.87
N ALA A 52 8.72 10.07 -10.58
CA ALA A 52 9.36 8.84 -10.15
C ALA A 52 8.58 7.61 -10.61
N PRO A 53 9.28 6.52 -10.95
CA PRO A 53 8.62 5.23 -11.12
C PRO A 53 8.07 4.75 -9.76
N SER A 54 7.05 3.92 -9.79
CA SER A 54 6.44 3.41 -8.57
C SER A 54 6.02 1.96 -8.66
N VAL A 55 5.90 1.33 -7.48
CA VAL A 55 5.35 -0.01 -7.32
C VAL A 55 4.15 0.07 -6.37
N LEU A 56 3.03 -0.46 -6.82
CA LEU A 56 1.81 -0.61 -6.03
C LEU A 56 1.79 -2.02 -5.44
N PHE A 57 1.89 -2.13 -4.11
CA PHE A 57 1.94 -3.39 -3.41
C PHE A 57 0.59 -3.74 -2.79
N PHE A 58 0.03 -4.88 -3.15
CA PHE A 58 -1.15 -5.42 -2.50
C PHE A 58 -0.78 -6.42 -1.41
N HIS A 59 -1.08 -6.09 -0.14
CA HIS A 59 -0.72 -6.93 1.00
C HIS A 59 -1.38 -8.30 0.95
N GLY A 60 -0.71 -9.29 1.55
CA GLY A 60 -1.23 -10.64 1.70
C GLY A 60 -2.27 -10.76 2.82
N GLY A 61 -2.65 -11.99 3.15
CA GLY A 61 -3.61 -12.33 4.21
C GLY A 61 -4.75 -13.20 3.72
N MET A 62 -4.62 -13.82 2.55
CA MET A 62 -5.61 -14.74 1.96
C MET A 62 -7.02 -14.13 1.85
N TRP A 63 -7.09 -12.80 1.62
CA TRP A 63 -8.33 -12.01 1.56
C TRP A 63 -9.15 -11.98 2.85
N VAL A 64 -8.69 -12.60 3.91
CA VAL A 64 -9.32 -12.64 5.24
C VAL A 64 -8.64 -11.70 6.21
N GLY A 65 -7.32 -11.70 6.23
CA GLY A 65 -6.50 -10.88 7.10
C GLY A 65 -5.75 -9.77 6.37
N LYS A 66 -4.91 -9.07 7.13
CA LYS A 66 -4.06 -7.98 6.63
C LYS A 66 -2.63 -8.17 7.09
N SER A 67 -1.73 -8.44 6.16
CA SER A 67 -0.29 -8.50 6.39
C SER A 67 0.35 -7.16 6.00
N LEU A 68 0.04 -6.11 6.73
CA LEU A 68 0.36 -4.72 6.36
C LEU A 68 1.85 -4.44 6.31
N GLY A 69 2.64 -5.18 7.09
CA GLY A 69 4.09 -5.00 7.15
C GLY A 69 4.88 -5.73 6.07
N ASP A 70 4.25 -6.65 5.33
CA ASP A 70 4.95 -7.59 4.43
C ASP A 70 5.81 -6.88 3.38
N PHE A 71 5.33 -5.81 2.80
CA PHE A 71 6.02 -5.09 1.74
C PHE A 71 6.81 -3.86 2.20
N VAL A 72 6.79 -3.54 3.50
CA VAL A 72 7.52 -2.38 4.02
C VAL A 72 9.01 -2.46 3.76
N PRO A 73 9.71 -3.59 4.00
CA PRO A 73 11.13 -3.71 3.66
C PRO A 73 11.41 -3.47 2.17
N TRP A 74 10.56 -3.99 1.30
CA TRP A 74 10.66 -3.79 -0.15
C TRP A 74 10.45 -2.33 -0.54
N ALA A 75 9.43 -1.70 0.01
CA ALA A 75 9.11 -0.30 -0.25
C ALA A 75 10.25 0.63 0.21
N LEU A 76 10.81 0.38 1.39
CA LEU A 76 11.98 1.11 1.91
C LEU A 76 13.20 0.95 1.00
N HIS A 77 13.49 -0.28 0.58
CA HIS A 77 14.61 -0.56 -0.31
C HIS A 77 14.45 0.15 -1.67
N LEU A 78 13.28 0.04 -2.27
CA LEU A 78 12.99 0.67 -3.56
C LEU A 78 13.04 2.20 -3.49
N ALA A 79 12.56 2.78 -2.38
CA ALA A 79 12.64 4.23 -2.17
C ALA A 79 14.09 4.73 -2.23
N GLN A 80 15.04 3.98 -1.65
CA GLN A 80 16.47 4.31 -1.74
C GLN A 80 17.01 4.23 -3.18
N GLN A 81 16.33 3.51 -4.06
CA GLN A 81 16.66 3.41 -5.49
C GLN A 81 15.92 4.42 -6.37
N GLY A 82 15.18 5.35 -5.76
CA GLY A 82 14.42 6.34 -6.50
C GLY A 82 13.05 5.86 -7.00
N ILE A 83 12.54 4.75 -6.46
CA ILE A 83 11.26 4.15 -6.84
C ILE A 83 10.29 4.29 -5.66
N ALA A 84 9.17 4.97 -5.86
CA ALA A 84 8.15 5.10 -4.82
C ALA A 84 7.42 3.77 -4.60
N GLY A 85 7.18 3.41 -3.34
CA GLY A 85 6.35 2.27 -2.97
C GLY A 85 4.99 2.75 -2.46
N ILE A 86 3.90 2.17 -2.94
CA ILE A 86 2.54 2.52 -2.53
C ILE A 86 1.89 1.28 -1.95
N ILE A 87 1.40 1.38 -0.73
CA ILE A 87 0.71 0.28 -0.04
C ILE A 87 -0.71 0.74 0.27
N PRO A 88 -1.69 0.41 -0.59
CA PRO A 88 -3.08 0.73 -0.32
C PRO A 88 -3.69 -0.27 0.66
N MET A 89 -4.47 0.25 1.58
CA MET A 89 -5.35 -0.54 2.41
C MET A 89 -6.61 -0.87 1.60
N PHE A 90 -7.04 -2.13 1.63
CA PHE A 90 -8.29 -2.57 1.02
C PHE A 90 -9.09 -3.42 2.01
N ARG A 91 -10.38 -3.58 1.77
CA ARG A 91 -11.23 -4.38 2.66
C ARG A 91 -10.90 -5.86 2.53
N THR A 92 -11.00 -6.58 3.63
CA THR A 92 -10.82 -8.03 3.69
C THR A 92 -11.99 -8.67 4.42
N ARG A 93 -12.25 -9.94 4.18
CA ARG A 93 -13.37 -10.66 4.78
C ARG A 93 -13.30 -10.77 6.31
N GLY A 94 -12.12 -10.64 6.89
CA GLY A 94 -11.95 -10.65 8.35
C GLY A 94 -12.60 -9.46 9.05
N ASP A 95 -12.67 -8.31 8.38
CA ASP A 95 -13.19 -7.07 8.94
C ASP A 95 -14.51 -6.62 8.29
N TYR A 96 -14.84 -7.14 7.10
CA TYR A 96 -15.97 -6.68 6.28
C TYR A 96 -16.72 -7.84 5.62
N GLU A 97 -17.99 -7.61 5.32
CA GLU A 97 -18.77 -8.50 4.46
C GLU A 97 -18.45 -8.21 2.99
N VAL A 98 -17.33 -8.73 2.51
CA VAL A 98 -16.87 -8.57 1.13
C VAL A 98 -16.56 -9.93 0.51
N GLU A 99 -16.86 -10.06 -0.76
CA GLU A 99 -16.51 -11.23 -1.55
C GLU A 99 -15.18 -11.04 -2.29
N PRO A 100 -14.50 -12.10 -2.73
CA PRO A 100 -13.24 -11.98 -3.46
C PRO A 100 -13.32 -11.06 -4.69
N MET A 101 -14.46 -11.04 -5.37
CA MET A 101 -14.65 -10.15 -6.52
C MET A 101 -14.70 -8.68 -6.12
N ASP A 102 -15.26 -8.36 -4.95
CA ASP A 102 -15.25 -6.99 -4.42
C ASP A 102 -13.82 -6.53 -4.12
N ILE A 103 -12.99 -7.44 -3.57
CA ILE A 103 -11.58 -7.15 -3.27
C ILE A 103 -10.79 -6.91 -4.57
N LEU A 104 -11.04 -7.71 -5.60
CA LEU A 104 -10.42 -7.51 -6.92
C LEU A 104 -10.82 -6.16 -7.53
N GLU A 105 -12.08 -5.79 -7.40
CA GLU A 105 -12.56 -4.49 -7.90
C GLU A 105 -11.92 -3.33 -7.13
N GLU A 106 -11.77 -3.44 -5.81
CA GLU A 106 -11.03 -2.46 -5.02
C GLU A 106 -9.56 -2.35 -5.46
N GLY A 107 -8.94 -3.46 -5.85
CA GLY A 107 -7.60 -3.45 -6.42
C GLY A 107 -7.53 -2.63 -7.73
N ARG A 108 -8.52 -2.78 -8.59
CA ARG A 108 -8.66 -1.99 -9.83
C ARG A 108 -8.88 -0.51 -9.54
N GLU A 109 -9.73 -0.20 -8.57
CA GLU A 109 -9.98 1.18 -8.14
C GLU A 109 -8.74 1.84 -7.55
N ALA A 110 -7.97 1.12 -6.73
CA ALA A 110 -6.70 1.61 -6.19
C ALA A 110 -5.70 1.90 -7.31
N TRP A 111 -5.59 1.01 -8.29
CA TRP A 111 -4.79 1.22 -9.50
C TRP A 111 -5.21 2.49 -10.25
N ALA A 112 -6.50 2.65 -10.50
CA ALA A 112 -7.04 3.84 -11.17
C ALA A 112 -6.78 5.11 -10.37
N TRP A 113 -6.89 5.05 -9.04
CA TRP A 113 -6.59 6.18 -8.16
C TRP A 113 -5.12 6.61 -8.26
N VAL A 114 -4.18 5.67 -8.24
CA VAL A 114 -2.75 5.97 -8.39
C VAL A 114 -2.49 6.65 -9.73
N HIS A 115 -3.03 6.12 -10.83
CA HIS A 115 -2.91 6.73 -12.15
C HIS A 115 -3.50 8.14 -12.20
N GLY A 116 -4.70 8.33 -11.66
CA GLY A 116 -5.38 9.61 -11.66
C GLY A 116 -4.68 10.68 -10.80
N ASN A 117 -3.90 10.26 -9.81
CA ASN A 117 -3.19 11.16 -8.90
C ASN A 117 -1.66 11.16 -9.11
N ALA A 118 -1.17 10.50 -10.14
CA ALA A 118 0.26 10.36 -10.38
C ALA A 118 0.99 11.70 -10.45
N ALA A 119 0.48 12.66 -11.18
CA ALA A 119 1.07 13.98 -11.30
C ALA A 119 1.13 14.70 -9.93
N LEU A 120 0.05 14.63 -9.15
CA LEU A 120 -0.02 15.22 -7.80
C LEU A 120 0.99 14.58 -6.85
N LEU A 121 1.17 13.26 -6.97
CA LEU A 121 2.10 12.49 -6.15
C LEU A 121 3.55 12.55 -6.65
N GLY A 122 3.81 13.21 -7.77
CA GLY A 122 5.15 13.26 -8.37
C GLY A 122 5.59 11.93 -8.99
N LEU A 123 4.65 11.13 -9.46
CA LEU A 123 4.89 9.83 -10.07
C LEU A 123 4.71 9.90 -11.59
N ASP A 124 5.43 9.02 -12.30
CA ASP A 124 5.25 8.84 -13.73
C ASP A 124 4.13 7.83 -13.99
N PRO A 125 2.99 8.24 -14.57
CA PRO A 125 1.88 7.33 -14.82
C PRO A 125 2.20 6.22 -15.83
N ALA A 126 3.25 6.38 -16.62
CA ALA A 126 3.71 5.36 -17.57
C ALA A 126 4.63 4.31 -16.92
N ARG A 127 5.06 4.51 -15.68
CA ARG A 127 5.98 3.62 -14.97
C ARG A 127 5.46 3.21 -13.59
N ILE A 128 4.26 2.63 -13.57
CA ILE A 128 3.65 2.09 -12.36
C ILE A 128 3.55 0.57 -12.52
N THR A 129 4.18 -0.15 -11.61
CA THR A 129 4.16 -1.62 -11.57
C THR A 129 3.31 -2.09 -10.41
N VAL A 130 2.70 -3.24 -10.52
CA VAL A 130 1.91 -3.90 -9.48
C VAL A 130 2.65 -5.11 -8.96
N ALA A 131 2.64 -5.31 -7.64
CA ALA A 131 3.18 -6.48 -6.96
C ALA A 131 2.27 -6.94 -5.82
N GLY A 132 2.33 -8.22 -5.52
CA GLY A 132 1.52 -8.82 -4.44
C GLY A 132 1.82 -10.28 -4.24
#